data_c789b2346db4b10382d92889e533f0bf
#
_entry.id   c789b2346db4b10382d92889e533f0bf
#
_cell.length_a   1.000
_cell.length_b   1.000
_cell.length_c   1.000
_cell.angle_alpha   90.00
_cell.angle_beta   90.00
_cell.angle_gamma   90.00
#
_symmetry.space_group_name_H-M   'P 1'
#
loop_
_entity.id
_entity.type
_entity.pdbx_description
1 polymer ?
#
loop_
_entity_poly.entity_id
_entity_poly.type
_entity_poly.pdbx_seq_one_letter_code
_entity_poly.pdbx_strand_id
1 'polypeptide(L)' 'FLEVIIMKYVCNVCGYVYDEEVEGVKFEELGDDYECPLCGVGKDEFSEA' A
#
# COMPACT_ATOMS: atom_id res chain seq x y z
N PHE A 1 19.73 -15.17 9.70
CA PHE A 1 19.42 -13.81 9.29
C PHE A 1 17.99 -13.74 8.83
N LEU A 2 17.25 -12.84 9.45
CA LEU A 2 15.89 -12.59 9.04
C LEU A 2 15.90 -11.41 8.07
N GLU A 3 15.61 -11.70 6.81
CA GLU A 3 15.40 -10.64 5.85
C GLU A 3 13.96 -10.19 5.98
N VAL A 4 13.80 -8.95 6.33
CA VAL A 4 12.47 -8.35 6.31
C VAL A 4 12.25 -7.78 4.93
N ILE A 5 11.37 -8.42 4.18
CA ILE A 5 10.99 -7.91 2.87
C ILE A 5 9.92 -6.85 3.10
N ILE A 6 10.32 -5.61 2.94
CA ILE A 6 9.40 -4.48 3.09
C ILE A 6 8.83 -4.17 1.72
N MET A 7 7.53 -4.31 1.60
CA MET A 7 6.83 -4.01 0.35
C MET A 7 6.26 -2.61 0.45
N LYS A 8 6.46 -1.84 -0.60
CA LYS A 8 5.88 -0.51 -0.71
C LYS A 8 4.98 -0.47 -1.93
N TYR A 9 3.88 0.22 -1.80
CA TYR A 9 2.90 0.34 -2.88
C TYR A 9 2.64 1.83 -3.13
N VAL A 10 2.53 2.18 -4.38
CA VAL A 10 2.33 3.57 -4.79
C VAL A 10 0.97 3.71 -5.46
N CYS A 11 0.21 4.69 -5.03
CA CYS A 11 -1.04 5.04 -5.69
C CYS A 11 -0.73 5.68 -7.04
N ASN A 12 -1.28 5.11 -8.10
CA ASN A 12 -1.02 5.60 -9.47
C ASN A 12 -1.72 6.93 -9.77
N VAL A 13 -2.61 7.36 -8.91
CA VAL A 13 -3.40 8.57 -9.13
C VAL A 13 -2.78 9.78 -8.43
N CYS A 14 -2.46 9.65 -7.15
CA CYS A 14 -1.95 10.79 -6.37
C CYS A 14 -0.51 10.63 -5.92
N GLY A 15 0.09 9.45 -6.10
CA GLY A 15 1.46 9.19 -5.69
C GLY A 15 1.64 8.87 -4.22
N TYR A 16 0.55 8.59 -3.50
CA TYR A 16 0.64 8.19 -2.10
C TYR A 16 1.41 6.87 -1.99
N VAL A 17 2.35 6.82 -1.05
CA VAL A 17 3.14 5.62 -0.81
C VAL A 17 2.62 4.92 0.44
N TYR A 18 2.20 3.67 0.27
CA TYR A 18 1.84 2.81 1.39
C TYR A 18 3.07 2.00 1.78
N ASP A 19 3.55 2.20 2.98
CA ASP A 19 4.73 1.51 3.49
C ASP A 19 4.29 0.53 4.57
N GLU A 20 4.44 -0.75 4.31
CA GLU A 20 4.01 -1.79 5.24
C GLU A 20 4.75 -1.73 6.57
N GLU A 21 5.98 -1.24 6.55
CA GLU A 21 6.74 -1.09 7.79
C GLU A 21 6.15 0.00 8.68
N VAL A 22 5.76 1.10 8.08
CA VAL A 22 5.19 2.24 8.82
C VAL A 22 3.79 1.91 9.31
N GLU A 23 3.00 1.28 8.45
CA GLU A 23 1.60 0.97 8.77
C GLU A 23 1.47 -0.23 9.70
N GLY A 24 2.45 -1.12 9.67
CA GLY A 24 2.43 -2.32 10.49
C GLY A 24 1.49 -3.42 10.00
N VAL A 25 0.89 -3.23 8.84
CA VAL A 25 -0.05 -4.18 8.23
C VAL A 25 0.34 -4.36 6.77
N LYS A 26 0.34 -5.61 6.31
CA LYS A 26 0.66 -5.89 4.92
C LYS A 26 -0.46 -5.39 4.01
N PHE A 27 -0.06 -4.86 2.87
CA PHE A 27 -1.02 -4.33 1.91
C PHE A 27 -2.03 -5.39 1.47
N GLU A 28 -1.59 -6.61 1.27
CA GLU A 28 -2.46 -7.71 0.86
C GLU A 28 -3.46 -8.12 1.93
N GLU A 29 -3.21 -7.75 3.19
CA GLU A 29 -4.12 -8.02 4.28
C GLU A 29 -5.23 -6.96 4.39
N LEU A 30 -5.07 -5.88 3.65
CA LEU A 30 -6.12 -4.87 3.55
C LEU A 30 -7.26 -5.44 2.73
N GLY A 31 -8.48 -5.16 3.13
CA GLY A 31 -9.65 -5.63 2.39
C GLY A 31 -9.74 -5.00 1.01
N ASP A 32 -10.56 -5.58 0.14
CA ASP A 32 -10.76 -5.06 -1.20
C ASP A 32 -11.41 -3.68 -1.20
N ASP A 33 -11.97 -3.29 -0.07
CA ASP A 33 -12.61 -2.00 0.11
C ASP A 33 -11.64 -0.91 0.58
N TYR A 34 -10.35 -1.23 0.67
CA TYR A 34 -9.36 -0.24 1.03
C TYR A 34 -9.28 0.86 -0.03
N GLU A 35 -9.22 2.08 0.44
CA GLU A 35 -9.15 3.23 -0.44
C GLU A 35 -7.95 4.10 -0.07
N CYS A 36 -7.39 4.76 -1.08
CA CYS A 36 -6.29 5.68 -0.84
C CYS A 36 -6.76 6.81 0.09
N PRO A 37 -6.03 7.07 1.19
CA PRO A 37 -6.43 8.12 2.13
C PRO A 37 -6.30 9.54 1.57
N LEU A 38 -5.60 9.70 0.45
CA LEU A 38 -5.39 11.01 -0.15
C LEU A 38 -6.37 11.31 -1.28
N CYS A 39 -6.55 10.36 -2.19
CA CYS A 39 -7.40 10.59 -3.36
C CYS A 39 -8.65 9.71 -3.40
N GLY A 40 -8.72 8.69 -2.57
CA GLY A 40 -9.92 7.86 -2.45
C GLY A 40 -10.10 6.79 -3.51
N VAL A 41 -9.08 6.52 -4.32
CA VAL A 41 -9.18 5.44 -5.30
C VAL A 41 -9.02 4.08 -4.64
N GLY A 42 -9.50 3.05 -5.31
CA GLY A 42 -9.46 1.70 -4.77
C GLY A 42 -8.07 1.10 -4.77
N LYS A 43 -7.98 -0.03 -4.11
CA LYS A 43 -6.73 -0.76 -3.93
C LYS A 43 -6.10 -1.17 -5.27
N ASP A 44 -6.89 -1.38 -6.29
CA ASP A 44 -6.43 -1.78 -7.60
C ASP A 44 -5.67 -0.68 -8.35
N GLU A 45 -5.71 0.54 -7.85
CA GLU A 45 -4.94 1.66 -8.40
C GLU A 45 -3.54 1.74 -7.79
N PHE A 46 -3.20 0.84 -6.91
CA PHE A 46 -1.86 0.79 -6.31
C PHE A 46 -0.98 -0.19 -7.07
N SER A 47 0.30 0.17 -7.19
CA SER A 47 1.31 -0.70 -7.80
C SER A 47 2.46 -0.89 -6.84
N GLU A 48 3.14 -2.01 -6.94
CA GLU A 48 4.37 -2.23 -6.18
C GLU A 48 5.43 -1.21 -6.59
N ALA A 49 6.02 -0.62 -5.59
CA ALA A 49 7.10 0.34 -5.82
C ALA A 49 8.44 -0.36 -5.92
#